data_2380f2c524d5b7e651be01097bb01c7a
#
_entry.id   2380f2c524d5b7e651be01097bb01c7a
#
_cell.length_a   1.000
_cell.length_b   1.000
_cell.length_c   1.000
_cell.angle_alpha   90.00
_cell.angle_beta   90.00
_cell.angle_gamma   90.00
#
_symmetry.space_group_name_H-M   'P 1'
#
loop_
_entity.id
_entity.type
_entity.pdbx_description
1 polymer ?
#
loop_
_entity_poly.entity_id
_entity_poly.type
_entity_poly.pdbx_seq_one_letter_code
_entity_poly.pdbx_strand_id
1 'polypeptide(L)'
;MKISIFCEGRLNKGLENELCNIYIKRTLSLKKSGILNLEIKNKPNKTNNSKNTKNLVLDEKGKNINTMDLVGMIKTLNNNRIESLNFYIGKPEGFSNNYEKYEKISLGKMTFPHSLARVILCEQIYRCATILTNHPYHKS
;
A
#
# COMPACT_ATOMS: atom_id res chain seq x y z
N MET A 1 9.50 -9.35 -0.32
CA MET A 1 8.76 -8.49 -1.25
C MET A 1 8.91 -7.04 -0.85
N LYS A 2 9.13 -6.17 -1.79
CA LYS A 2 9.18 -4.72 -1.56
C LYS A 2 7.80 -4.13 -1.82
N ILE A 3 7.36 -3.24 -0.96
CA ILE A 3 6.10 -2.52 -1.14
C ILE A 3 6.40 -1.04 -1.34
N SER A 4 5.87 -0.45 -2.41
CA SER A 4 6.01 0.97 -2.70
C SER A 4 4.63 1.62 -2.82
N ILE A 5 4.50 2.80 -2.24
CA ILE A 5 3.29 3.61 -2.34
C ILE A 5 3.66 4.85 -3.15
N PHE A 6 3.10 4.95 -4.36
CA PHE A 6 3.32 6.09 -5.23
C PHE A 6 2.17 7.06 -5.07
N CYS A 7 2.51 8.28 -4.66
CA CYS A 7 1.54 9.35 -4.47
C CYS A 7 1.77 10.44 -5.51
N GLU A 8 0.73 10.81 -6.25
CA GLU A 8 0.80 11.96 -7.12
C GLU A 8 0.69 13.24 -6.28
N GLY A 9 1.45 14.28 -6.67
CA GLY A 9 1.48 15.53 -5.96
C GLY A 9 2.59 15.61 -4.92
N ARG A 10 2.60 16.70 -4.15
CA ARG A 10 3.62 16.91 -3.12
C ARG A 10 3.36 16.03 -1.91
N LEU A 11 4.41 15.40 -1.41
CA LEU A 11 4.40 14.78 -0.10
C LEU A 11 4.56 15.88 0.94
N ASN A 12 3.50 16.17 1.67
CA ASN A 12 3.55 17.16 2.73
C ASN A 12 4.40 16.65 3.90
N LYS A 13 5.27 17.53 4.41
CA LYS A 13 6.01 17.28 5.65
C LYS A 13 5.09 17.69 6.80
N GLY A 14 4.23 16.81 7.23
CA GLY A 14 3.28 17.09 8.30
C GLY A 14 3.03 15.86 9.16
N LEU A 15 2.00 15.95 10.00
CA LEU A 15 1.62 14.88 10.93
C LEU A 15 1.32 13.56 10.20
N GLU A 16 0.69 13.64 9.03
CA GLU A 16 0.38 12.45 8.24
C GLU A 16 1.65 11.76 7.77
N ASN A 17 2.66 12.54 7.37
CA ASN A 17 3.95 11.96 6.96
C ASN A 17 4.66 11.31 8.14
N GLU A 18 4.61 11.94 9.33
CA GLU A 18 5.17 11.36 10.55
C GLU A 18 4.50 10.05 10.91
N LEU A 19 3.16 9.96 10.82
CA LEU A 19 2.42 8.73 11.06
C LEU A 19 2.81 7.64 10.07
N CYS A 20 2.90 7.96 8.79
CA CYS A 20 3.37 7.00 7.78
C CYS A 20 4.74 6.44 8.16
N ASN A 21 5.67 7.30 8.53
CA ASN A 21 7.03 6.89 8.91
C ASN A 21 7.03 5.97 10.13
N ILE A 22 6.16 6.21 11.11
CA ILE A 22 6.02 5.35 12.28
C ILE A 22 5.58 3.95 11.85
N TYR A 23 4.55 3.84 11.00
CA TYR A 23 4.05 2.54 10.54
C TYR A 23 5.07 1.82 9.63
N ILE A 24 5.77 2.57 8.77
CA ILE A 24 6.84 2.01 7.96
C ILE A 24 7.91 1.38 8.83
N LYS A 25 8.38 2.12 9.83
CA LYS A 25 9.42 1.65 10.75
C LYS A 25 8.98 0.40 11.51
N ARG A 26 7.75 0.41 12.03
CA ARG A 26 7.19 -0.74 12.73
C ARG A 26 7.05 -1.96 11.82
N THR A 27 6.61 -1.76 10.59
CA THR A 27 6.49 -2.83 9.59
C THR A 27 7.85 -3.48 9.34
N LEU A 28 8.87 -2.66 9.10
CA LEU A 28 10.23 -3.16 8.78
C LEU A 28 10.91 -3.81 9.97
N SER A 29 10.46 -3.54 11.20
CA SER A 29 10.96 -4.23 12.40
C SER A 29 10.48 -5.69 12.47
N LEU A 30 9.37 -6.02 11.79
CA LEU A 30 8.79 -7.36 11.73
C LEU A 30 9.40 -8.15 10.57
N LYS A 31 10.65 -8.56 10.71
CA LYS A 31 11.45 -9.16 9.62
C LYS A 31 10.86 -10.43 9.03
N LYS A 32 10.07 -11.17 9.80
CA LYS A 32 9.46 -12.43 9.34
C LYS A 32 8.16 -12.23 8.57
N SER A 33 7.71 -10.99 8.39
CA SER A 33 6.46 -10.70 7.67
C SER A 33 6.53 -10.98 6.17
N GLY A 34 7.71 -11.09 5.61
CA GLY A 34 7.92 -11.19 4.16
C GLY A 34 7.98 -9.83 3.46
N ILE A 35 7.76 -8.74 4.19
CA ILE A 35 7.88 -7.38 3.66
C ILE A 35 9.29 -6.88 3.92
N LEU A 36 10.12 -6.84 2.86
CA LEU A 36 11.54 -6.49 2.96
C LEU A 36 11.79 -4.98 2.97
N ASN A 37 10.91 -4.23 2.33
CA ASN A 37 10.96 -2.78 2.30
C ASN A 37 9.56 -2.21 2.13
N LEU A 38 9.35 -1.01 2.64
CA LEU A 38 8.12 -0.24 2.50
C LEU A 38 8.50 1.22 2.40
N GLU A 39 8.16 1.86 1.29
CA GLU A 39 8.52 3.25 1.04
C GLU A 39 7.42 4.01 0.32
N ILE A 40 7.42 5.32 0.49
CA ILE A 40 6.51 6.24 -0.20
C ILE A 40 7.31 7.07 -1.18
N LYS A 41 6.86 7.15 -2.43
CA LYS A 41 7.53 7.88 -3.50
C LYS A 41 6.56 8.83 -4.20
N ASN A 42 7.08 9.95 -4.71
CA ASN A 42 6.30 10.95 -5.44
C ASN A 42 5.95 10.53 -6.86
N LYS A 43 6.84 9.78 -7.52
CA LYS A 43 6.67 9.40 -8.91
C LYS A 43 6.99 7.93 -9.07
N PRO A 44 6.19 7.19 -9.85
CA PRO A 44 6.61 5.86 -10.24
C PRO A 44 7.88 5.98 -11.09
N ASN A 45 8.89 5.20 -10.74
CA ASN A 45 9.94 4.90 -11.69
C ASN A 45 9.26 4.33 -12.94
N LYS A 46 9.70 4.72 -14.12
CA LYS A 46 9.16 4.27 -15.42
C LYS A 46 8.52 2.91 -15.31
N THR A 47 7.26 2.84 -15.72
CA THR A 47 6.38 1.67 -15.66
C THR A 47 7.14 0.35 -15.67
N ASN A 48 7.35 -0.20 -14.50
CA ASN A 48 7.98 -1.50 -14.39
C ASN A 48 6.89 -2.56 -14.56
N ASN A 49 6.60 -2.91 -15.80
CA ASN A 49 5.70 -4.01 -16.15
C ASN A 49 6.44 -5.36 -16.08
N SER A 50 7.37 -5.50 -15.13
CA SER A 50 8.05 -6.77 -14.96
C SER A 50 7.05 -7.82 -14.49
N LYS A 51 7.28 -9.07 -14.92
CA LYS A 51 6.44 -10.22 -14.54
C LYS A 51 6.37 -10.42 -13.01
N ASN A 52 7.30 -9.82 -12.28
CA ASN A 52 7.44 -9.97 -10.83
C ASN A 52 6.90 -8.76 -10.06
N THR A 53 6.06 -7.96 -10.69
CA THR A 53 5.47 -6.77 -10.09
C THR A 53 3.95 -6.83 -10.13
N LYS A 54 3.30 -6.54 -9.02
CA LYS A 54 1.86 -6.34 -8.93
C LYS A 54 1.58 -4.86 -8.71
N ASN A 55 0.71 -4.30 -9.55
CA ASN A 55 0.29 -2.90 -9.46
C ASN A 55 -1.17 -2.80 -9.09
N LEU A 56 -1.47 -2.00 -8.07
CA LEU A 56 -2.83 -1.76 -7.57
C LEU A 56 -3.07 -0.26 -7.45
N VAL A 57 -4.22 0.17 -7.93
CA VAL A 57 -4.65 1.57 -7.82
C VAL A 57 -5.70 1.68 -6.73
N LEU A 58 -5.52 2.63 -5.81
CA LEU A 58 -6.55 2.95 -4.83
C LEU A 58 -7.58 3.87 -5.50
N ASP A 59 -8.81 3.37 -5.57
CA ASP A 59 -9.94 4.08 -6.15
C ASP A 59 -11.20 3.67 -5.39
N GLU A 60 -11.98 4.66 -4.93
CA GLU A 60 -13.22 4.38 -4.19
C GLU A 60 -14.22 3.54 -4.99
N LYS A 61 -14.11 3.55 -6.32
CA LYS A 61 -14.92 2.72 -7.22
C LYS A 61 -14.33 1.35 -7.49
N GLY A 62 -13.17 1.06 -6.93
CA GLY A 62 -12.52 -0.25 -7.09
C GLY A 62 -13.19 -1.33 -6.25
N LYS A 63 -12.68 -2.55 -6.36
CA LYS A 63 -13.13 -3.67 -5.54
C LYS A 63 -12.87 -3.39 -4.07
N ASN A 64 -13.92 -3.45 -3.26
CA ASN A 64 -13.80 -3.28 -1.81
C ASN A 64 -13.02 -4.45 -1.21
N ILE A 65 -11.98 -4.14 -0.45
CA ILE A 65 -11.19 -5.14 0.25
C ILE A 65 -11.19 -4.86 1.76
N ASN A 66 -11.18 -5.92 2.55
CA ASN A 66 -10.99 -5.81 3.99
C ASN A 66 -9.54 -6.15 4.37
N THR A 67 -9.22 -6.03 5.66
CA THR A 67 -7.86 -6.31 6.16
C THR A 67 -7.40 -7.72 5.81
N MET A 68 -8.27 -8.72 5.99
CA MET A 68 -7.90 -10.11 5.71
C MET A 68 -7.73 -10.39 4.23
N ASP A 69 -8.44 -9.67 3.36
CA ASP A 69 -8.21 -9.73 1.91
C ASP A 69 -6.79 -9.24 1.57
N LEU A 70 -6.36 -8.16 2.19
CA LEU A 70 -5.02 -7.61 1.99
C LEU A 70 -3.94 -8.57 2.52
N VAL A 71 -4.15 -9.17 3.68
CA VAL A 71 -3.26 -10.21 4.23
C VAL A 71 -3.11 -11.37 3.24
N GLY A 72 -4.23 -11.89 2.75
CA GLY A 72 -4.24 -12.99 1.79
C GLY A 72 -3.52 -12.63 0.48
N MET A 73 -3.71 -11.42 0.01
CA MET A 73 -3.04 -10.90 -1.19
C MET A 73 -1.52 -10.89 -0.99
N ILE A 74 -1.04 -10.27 0.10
CA ILE A 74 0.40 -10.19 0.39
C ILE A 74 1.00 -11.60 0.51
N LYS A 75 0.32 -12.48 1.22
CA LYS A 75 0.75 -13.87 1.39
C LYS A 75 0.85 -14.60 0.04
N THR A 76 -0.17 -14.48 -0.80
CA THR A 76 -0.21 -15.11 -2.11
C THR A 76 0.90 -14.57 -3.02
N LEU A 77 1.10 -13.25 -3.04
CA LEU A 77 2.15 -12.63 -3.84
C LEU A 77 3.54 -13.09 -3.40
N ASN A 78 3.78 -13.17 -2.10
CA ASN A 78 5.04 -13.71 -1.57
C ASN A 78 5.26 -15.18 -1.98
N ASN A 79 4.21 -16.01 -1.87
CA ASN A 79 4.28 -17.41 -2.25
C ASN A 79 4.57 -17.60 -3.75
N ASN A 80 4.09 -16.67 -4.57
CA ASN A 80 4.32 -16.66 -6.02
C ASN A 80 5.61 -15.93 -6.41
N ARG A 81 6.46 -15.61 -5.45
CA ARG A 81 7.75 -14.94 -5.65
C ARG A 81 7.66 -13.60 -6.36
N ILE A 82 6.57 -12.86 -6.13
CA ILE A 82 6.44 -11.49 -6.60
C ILE A 82 7.42 -10.61 -5.81
N GLU A 83 8.23 -9.85 -6.51
CA GLU A 83 9.30 -9.05 -5.89
C GLU A 83 8.81 -7.69 -5.41
N SER A 84 7.82 -7.12 -6.12
CA SER A 84 7.34 -5.77 -5.86
C SER A 84 5.81 -5.68 -5.89
N LEU A 85 5.25 -5.07 -4.87
CA LEU A 85 3.84 -4.68 -4.82
C LEU A 85 3.78 -3.16 -4.77
N ASN A 86 3.14 -2.56 -5.76
CA ASN A 86 3.03 -1.12 -5.90
C ASN A 86 1.58 -0.68 -5.73
N PHE A 87 1.37 0.30 -4.85
CA PHE A 87 0.08 0.98 -4.69
C PHE A 87 0.19 2.38 -5.27
N TYR A 88 -0.83 2.81 -5.98
CA TYR A 88 -0.90 4.14 -6.57
C TYR A 88 -2.05 4.92 -5.96
N ILE A 89 -1.75 6.09 -5.43
CA ILE A 89 -2.72 7.03 -4.86
C ILE A 89 -2.69 8.30 -5.69
N GLY A 90 -3.82 8.66 -6.28
CA GLY A 90 -3.93 9.82 -7.15
C GLY A 90 -4.06 11.15 -6.43
N LYS A 91 -4.09 12.25 -7.18
CA LYS A 91 -4.41 13.59 -6.70
C LYS A 91 -5.91 13.71 -6.39
N PRO A 92 -6.35 14.78 -5.66
CA PRO A 92 -7.78 15.03 -5.44
C PRO A 92 -8.61 15.05 -6.72
N GLU A 93 -8.02 15.50 -7.82
CA GLU A 93 -8.66 15.57 -9.13
C GLU A 93 -8.61 14.24 -9.89
N GLY A 94 -8.08 13.19 -9.27
CA GLY A 94 -7.86 11.90 -9.91
C GLY A 94 -6.44 11.74 -10.46
N PHE A 95 -6.20 10.66 -11.18
CA PHE A 95 -4.87 10.36 -11.72
C PHE A 95 -4.58 11.18 -12.98
N SER A 96 -3.38 11.77 -13.04
CA SER A 96 -2.89 12.46 -14.23
C SER A 96 -2.36 11.50 -15.30
N ASN A 97 -2.05 10.26 -14.93
CA ASN A 97 -1.54 9.23 -15.80
C ASN A 97 -2.58 8.14 -16.05
N ASN A 98 -2.40 7.41 -17.14
CA ASN A 98 -3.30 6.34 -17.51
C ASN A 98 -3.01 5.05 -16.74
N TYR A 99 -3.62 4.89 -15.57
CA TYR A 99 -3.56 3.67 -14.76
C TYR A 99 -4.78 2.76 -14.97
N GLU A 100 -5.56 2.98 -16.02
CA GLU A 100 -6.80 2.24 -16.26
C GLU A 100 -6.59 0.74 -16.39
N LYS A 101 -5.44 0.31 -16.87
CA LYS A 101 -5.08 -1.10 -17.02
C LYS A 101 -4.74 -1.79 -15.70
N TYR A 102 -4.53 -1.03 -14.62
CA TYR A 102 -4.20 -1.62 -13.33
C TYR A 102 -5.46 -1.98 -12.56
N GLU A 103 -5.36 -3.04 -11.77
CA GLU A 103 -6.44 -3.45 -10.86
C GLU A 103 -6.71 -2.35 -9.84
N LYS A 104 -8.00 -2.04 -9.64
CA LYS A 104 -8.44 -1.01 -8.71
C LYS A 104 -8.98 -1.67 -7.45
N ILE A 105 -8.54 -1.19 -6.31
CA ILE A 105 -9.03 -1.62 -5.01
C ILE A 105 -9.53 -0.41 -4.23
N SER A 106 -10.51 -0.65 -3.35
CA SER A 106 -11.07 0.39 -2.48
C SER A 106 -10.87 0.01 -1.02
N LEU A 107 -10.46 0.98 -0.21
CA LEU A 107 -10.34 0.83 1.24
C LEU A 107 -11.68 1.07 1.95
N GLY A 108 -12.74 1.30 1.22
CA GLY A 108 -14.08 1.58 1.72
C GLY A 108 -14.84 2.51 0.79
N LYS A 109 -16.11 2.74 1.10
CA LYS A 109 -16.99 3.56 0.27
C LYS A 109 -16.88 5.07 0.58
N MET A 110 -16.18 5.41 1.65
CA MET A 110 -15.98 6.81 2.03
C MET A 110 -14.83 7.41 1.23
N THR A 111 -14.96 8.68 0.89
CA THR A 111 -13.89 9.42 0.23
C THR A 111 -12.93 9.97 1.28
N PHE A 112 -11.65 9.69 1.12
CA PHE A 112 -10.60 10.20 2.01
C PHE A 112 -9.72 11.21 1.28
N PRO A 113 -9.25 12.27 1.97
CA PRO A 113 -8.12 13.06 1.47
C PRO A 113 -6.94 12.13 1.21
N HIS A 114 -6.12 12.43 0.17
CA HIS A 114 -5.01 11.52 -0.17
C HIS A 114 -4.02 11.33 0.97
N SER A 115 -3.74 12.37 1.78
CA SER A 115 -2.84 12.29 2.92
C SER A 115 -3.33 11.28 3.95
N LEU A 116 -4.65 11.21 4.19
CA LEU A 116 -5.24 10.22 5.08
C LEU A 116 -5.29 8.82 4.45
N ALA A 117 -5.61 8.72 3.18
CA ALA A 117 -5.60 7.44 2.47
C ALA A 117 -4.21 6.79 2.56
N ARG A 118 -3.16 7.58 2.42
CA ARG A 118 -1.77 7.14 2.57
C ARG A 118 -1.48 6.61 3.97
N VAL A 119 -1.93 7.31 5.01
CA VAL A 119 -1.77 6.87 6.41
C VAL A 119 -2.52 5.56 6.64
N ILE A 120 -3.77 5.48 6.18
CA ILE A 120 -4.60 4.28 6.33
C ILE A 120 -3.92 3.09 5.65
N LEU A 121 -3.39 3.28 4.46
CA LEU A 121 -2.70 2.21 3.74
C LEU A 121 -1.45 1.76 4.49
N CYS A 122 -0.62 2.68 4.99
CA CYS A 122 0.56 2.34 5.79
C CYS A 122 0.18 1.57 7.05
N GLU A 123 -0.88 1.99 7.74
CA GLU A 123 -1.39 1.31 8.93
C GLU A 123 -1.87 -0.11 8.58
N GLN A 124 -2.61 -0.27 7.49
CA GLN A 124 -3.10 -1.57 7.07
C GLN A 124 -1.98 -2.52 6.65
N ILE A 125 -0.94 -2.02 6.00
CA ILE A 125 0.24 -2.82 5.66
C ILE A 125 0.96 -3.28 6.93
N TYR A 126 1.12 -2.39 7.91
CA TYR A 126 1.64 -2.76 9.22
C TYR A 126 0.78 -3.82 9.89
N ARG A 127 -0.55 -3.64 9.89
CA ARG A 127 -1.50 -4.61 10.45
C ARG A 127 -1.35 -5.97 9.78
N CYS A 128 -1.22 -6.02 8.47
CA CYS A 128 -0.94 -7.25 7.75
C CYS A 128 0.36 -7.91 8.21
N ALA A 129 1.42 -7.14 8.38
CA ALA A 129 2.70 -7.65 8.86
C ALA A 129 2.56 -8.26 10.27
N THR A 130 1.77 -7.64 11.14
CA THR A 130 1.51 -8.17 12.50
C THR A 130 0.74 -9.48 12.44
N ILE A 131 -0.25 -9.59 11.56
CA ILE A 131 -1.03 -10.82 11.40
C ILE A 131 -0.12 -11.94 10.86
N LEU A 132 0.71 -11.64 9.87
CA LEU A 132 1.61 -12.62 9.26
C LEU A 132 2.71 -13.12 10.21
N THR A 133 3.00 -12.36 11.26
CA THR A 133 4.03 -12.71 12.26
C THR A 133 3.45 -13.11 13.61
N ASN A 134 2.13 -13.26 13.70
CA ASN A 134 1.42 -13.59 14.96
C ASN A 134 1.66 -12.56 16.08
N HIS A 135 1.90 -11.31 15.72
CA HIS A 135 2.03 -10.21 16.67
C HIS A 135 0.63 -9.80 17.17
N PRO A 136 0.44 -9.47 18.47
CA PRO A 136 -0.89 -9.26 19.07
C PRO A 136 -1.57 -7.93 18.74
N TYR A 137 -1.07 -7.16 17.80
CA TYR A 137 -1.62 -5.84 17.44
C TYR A 137 -3.05 -5.91 16.91
N HIS A 138 -3.31 -6.83 15.97
CA HIS A 138 -4.61 -6.93 15.32
C HIS A 138 -5.63 -7.63 16.21
N LYS A 139 -6.83 -7.01 16.30
CA LYS A 139 -8.00 -7.61 16.92
C LYS A 139 -9.12 -7.62 15.89
N SER A 140 -9.66 -8.82 15.64
CA SER A 140 -10.80 -9.01 14.75
C SER A 140 -12.10 -8.52 15.38
#